data_76d8414b6557eeb33c15586a82bd6efd
#
_entry.id   76d8414b6557eeb33c15586a82bd6efd
#
_cell.length_a   1.000
_cell.length_b   1.000
_cell.length_c   1.000
_cell.angle_alpha   90.00
_cell.angle_beta   90.00
_cell.angle_gamma   90.00
#
_symmetry.space_group_name_H-M   'P 1'
#
loop_
_entity.id
_entity.type
_entity.pdbx_description
1 polymer ?
#
loop_
_entity_poly.entity_id
_entity_poly.type
_entity_poly.pdbx_seq_one_letter_code
_entity_poly.pdbx_strand_id
1 'polypeptide(L)'
;MCTLFSVYKQVMTMSEKTKVLLVGGTHGNELTGVHLLQRWQAAPDELVRPNLTVTTLFANTAAWQANRRYLDADLNRQFAQSDLQNETITHQEGRLAKSIAAQIGPKDQPKHDFIIDLHTTTANMGITLVLNSDCAWALRAAAYVQQHMAGVVVMSKTTDRMEDTFLISMGRQRGISVEVGPVPQGVLNGQVFEDTRIAVGHLLDYLSTMAQNRSLPDTINAYEFEAKVTYPVDDTGAIIGMIHPALQNRDYHPISVGDPVFLVQTGEVISYNGASGLVGGFINEAAYYDQAHAFSLLRPVVLKVL
;
A
#
# COMPACT_ATOMS: atom_id res chain seq x y z
N MET A 1 -3.09 18.97 -11.31
CA MET A 1 -2.74 20.27 -10.71
C MET A 1 -3.67 20.50 -9.54
N CYS A 2 -3.17 20.39 -8.33
CA CYS A 2 -3.97 20.58 -7.10
C CYS A 2 -4.09 22.10 -6.84
N THR A 3 -5.12 22.74 -7.41
CA THR A 3 -5.41 24.18 -7.27
C THR A 3 -6.33 24.46 -6.08
N LEU A 4 -6.04 23.92 -4.90
CA LEU A 4 -6.91 24.10 -3.72
C LEU A 4 -6.17 24.54 -2.44
N PHE A 5 -5.05 25.25 -2.58
CA PHE A 5 -4.42 25.91 -1.43
C PHE A 5 -5.23 27.09 -0.86
N SER A 6 -6.30 27.54 -1.54
CA SER A 6 -7.09 28.70 -1.12
C SER A 6 -8.31 28.39 -0.26
N VAL A 7 -8.70 27.12 -0.08
CA VAL A 7 -9.95 26.77 0.64
C VAL A 7 -9.72 26.31 2.09
N TYR A 8 -8.48 25.98 2.47
CA TYR A 8 -8.19 25.50 3.83
C TYR A 8 -8.04 26.57 4.91
N LYS A 9 -8.35 27.84 4.61
CA LYS A 9 -8.60 28.86 5.64
C LYS A 9 -10.06 28.94 6.07
N GLN A 10 -10.89 28.02 5.63
CA GLN A 10 -12.23 27.89 6.20
C GLN A 10 -12.07 27.23 7.58
N VAL A 11 -12.17 28.08 8.59
CA VAL A 11 -12.26 27.78 10.01
C VAL A 11 -12.93 26.41 10.20
N MET A 12 -12.13 25.38 10.46
CA MET A 12 -12.67 24.18 11.09
C MET A 12 -13.20 24.61 12.45
N THR A 13 -14.48 24.83 12.53
CA THR A 13 -15.16 24.93 13.83
C THR A 13 -14.78 23.67 14.60
N MET A 14 -14.25 23.79 15.80
CA MET A 14 -13.66 22.76 16.67
C MET A 14 -14.68 21.71 17.17
N SER A 15 -15.56 21.17 16.31
CA SER A 15 -16.63 20.26 16.72
C SER A 15 -16.64 18.89 16.07
N GLU A 16 -15.94 18.66 14.96
CA GLU A 16 -16.00 17.36 14.29
C GLU A 16 -14.61 16.69 14.29
N LYS A 17 -14.54 15.48 14.90
CA LYS A 17 -13.30 14.68 14.93
C LYS A 17 -12.96 14.19 13.52
N THR A 18 -11.69 14.16 13.19
CA THR A 18 -11.17 13.54 11.95
C THR A 18 -11.48 12.05 11.95
N LYS A 19 -12.10 11.56 10.88
CA LYS A 19 -12.56 10.18 10.74
C LYS A 19 -11.53 9.36 9.97
N VAL A 20 -10.98 8.34 10.62
CA VAL A 20 -9.98 7.44 10.05
C VAL A 20 -10.56 6.02 9.95
N LEU A 21 -10.40 5.39 8.80
CA LEU A 21 -10.74 3.98 8.58
C LEU A 21 -9.44 3.17 8.52
N LEU A 22 -9.31 2.18 9.40
CA LEU A 22 -8.28 1.14 9.30
C LEU A 22 -8.87 -0.06 8.58
N VAL A 23 -8.21 -0.52 7.54
CA VAL A 23 -8.65 -1.66 6.74
C VAL A 23 -7.65 -2.79 6.88
N GLY A 24 -8.14 -4.01 7.00
CA GLY A 24 -7.33 -5.23 6.94
C GLY A 24 -8.07 -6.32 6.17
N GLY A 25 -7.29 -7.22 5.55
CA GLY A 25 -7.84 -8.30 4.76
C GLY A 25 -8.44 -7.86 3.43
N THR A 26 -7.95 -6.77 2.85
CA THR A 26 -8.20 -6.41 1.44
C THR A 26 -7.77 -7.57 0.55
N HIS A 27 -6.63 -8.19 0.88
CA HIS A 27 -6.24 -9.50 0.40
C HIS A 27 -6.36 -10.52 1.54
N GLY A 28 -7.12 -11.58 1.32
CA GLY A 28 -7.51 -12.49 2.41
C GLY A 28 -6.39 -13.34 2.99
N ASN A 29 -5.29 -13.54 2.27
CA ASN A 29 -4.11 -14.27 2.75
C ASN A 29 -3.01 -13.38 3.35
N GLU A 30 -3.26 -12.08 3.47
CA GLU A 30 -2.41 -11.12 4.17
C GLU A 30 -2.92 -10.95 5.61
N LEU A 31 -2.54 -11.90 6.48
CA LEU A 31 -3.19 -12.09 7.78
C LEU A 31 -2.90 -11.02 8.82
N THR A 32 -1.78 -10.31 8.71
CA THR A 32 -1.34 -9.33 9.72
C THR A 32 -2.38 -8.24 9.96
N GLY A 33 -2.92 -7.62 8.90
CA GLY A 33 -3.95 -6.60 9.01
C GLY A 33 -5.22 -7.10 9.67
N VAL A 34 -5.67 -8.32 9.31
CA VAL A 34 -6.85 -8.95 9.92
C VAL A 34 -6.66 -9.14 11.43
N HIS A 35 -5.52 -9.70 11.84
CA HIS A 35 -5.25 -9.96 13.26
C HIS A 35 -5.02 -8.67 14.07
N LEU A 36 -4.48 -7.62 13.45
CA LEU A 36 -4.43 -6.30 14.08
C LEU A 36 -5.82 -5.73 14.32
N LEU A 37 -6.73 -5.84 13.34
CA LEU A 37 -8.12 -5.39 13.54
C LEU A 37 -8.80 -6.18 14.66
N GLN A 38 -8.60 -7.50 14.76
CA GLN A 38 -9.12 -8.33 15.84
C GLN A 38 -8.57 -7.88 17.22
N ARG A 39 -7.27 -7.60 17.31
CA ARG A 39 -6.65 -7.04 18.52
C ARG A 39 -7.29 -5.72 18.93
N TRP A 40 -7.44 -4.80 17.99
CA TRP A 40 -8.01 -3.49 18.27
C TRP A 40 -9.52 -3.52 18.58
N GLN A 41 -10.25 -4.53 18.08
CA GLN A 41 -11.62 -4.77 18.54
C GLN A 41 -11.67 -5.26 19.97
N ALA A 42 -10.70 -6.09 20.39
CA ALA A 42 -10.59 -6.57 21.77
C ALA A 42 -10.02 -5.51 22.73
N ALA A 43 -9.17 -4.61 22.24
CA ALA A 43 -8.53 -3.55 23.01
C ALA A 43 -8.67 -2.18 22.29
N PRO A 44 -9.89 -1.62 22.21
CA PRO A 44 -10.16 -0.39 21.44
C PRO A 44 -9.42 0.84 21.95
N ASP A 45 -9.01 0.83 23.21
CA ASP A 45 -8.24 1.93 23.81
C ASP A 45 -6.87 2.15 23.11
N GLU A 46 -6.32 1.13 22.48
CA GLU A 46 -5.08 1.27 21.69
C GLU A 46 -5.23 2.24 20.50
N LEU A 47 -6.45 2.43 20.00
CA LEU A 47 -6.77 3.33 18.89
C LEU A 47 -7.21 4.73 19.33
N VAL A 48 -7.46 4.95 20.60
CA VAL A 48 -7.96 6.24 21.10
C VAL A 48 -6.89 7.33 20.92
N ARG A 49 -7.25 8.37 20.19
CA ARG A 49 -6.43 9.58 20.01
C ARG A 49 -7.31 10.82 20.13
N PRO A 50 -6.78 11.92 20.70
CA PRO A 50 -7.48 13.20 20.65
C PRO A 50 -7.83 13.57 19.20
N ASN A 51 -9.00 14.15 19.01
CA ASN A 51 -9.47 14.66 17.70
C ASN A 51 -9.65 13.60 16.60
N LEU A 52 -9.51 12.30 16.89
CA LEU A 52 -9.79 11.22 15.94
C LEU A 52 -11.04 10.43 16.32
N THR A 53 -11.75 9.96 15.31
CA THR A 53 -12.66 8.84 15.36
C THR A 53 -12.10 7.76 14.45
N VAL A 54 -11.62 6.67 15.03
CA VAL A 54 -11.04 5.55 14.30
C VAL A 54 -12.06 4.42 14.22
N THR A 55 -12.28 3.91 13.02
CA THR A 55 -13.13 2.75 12.75
C THR A 55 -12.32 1.69 12.00
N THR A 56 -12.81 0.46 12.02
CA THR A 56 -12.13 -0.69 11.39
C THR A 56 -13.03 -1.36 10.35
N LEU A 57 -12.42 -1.92 9.30
CA LEU A 57 -13.11 -2.68 8.26
C LEU A 57 -12.33 -3.95 7.92
N PHE A 58 -12.95 -5.12 8.13
CA PHE A 58 -12.49 -6.37 7.52
C PHE A 58 -13.02 -6.41 6.08
N ALA A 59 -12.14 -6.24 5.10
CA ALA A 59 -12.57 -6.01 3.73
C ALA A 59 -13.05 -7.29 3.04
N ASN A 60 -12.18 -8.23 2.70
CA ASN A 60 -12.52 -9.45 1.98
C ASN A 60 -12.58 -10.69 2.91
N THR A 61 -13.62 -10.77 3.72
CA THR A 61 -13.77 -11.85 4.71
C THR A 61 -13.87 -13.23 4.07
N ALA A 62 -14.47 -13.34 2.89
CA ALA A 62 -14.58 -14.62 2.19
C ALA A 62 -13.22 -15.12 1.67
N ALA A 63 -12.41 -14.24 1.12
CA ALA A 63 -11.05 -14.58 0.70
C ALA A 63 -10.18 -14.94 1.91
N TRP A 64 -10.34 -14.20 3.04
CA TRP A 64 -9.65 -14.53 4.30
C TRP A 64 -10.02 -15.93 4.81
N GLN A 65 -11.30 -16.26 4.86
CA GLN A 65 -11.75 -17.60 5.27
C GLN A 65 -11.21 -18.71 4.36
N ALA A 66 -11.04 -18.42 3.07
CA ALA A 66 -10.45 -19.33 2.10
C ALA A 66 -8.91 -19.33 2.11
N ASN A 67 -8.27 -18.47 2.89
CA ASN A 67 -6.83 -18.22 2.88
C ASN A 67 -6.29 -17.96 1.44
N ARG A 68 -7.01 -17.12 0.69
CA ARG A 68 -6.67 -16.72 -0.68
C ARG A 68 -6.53 -15.21 -0.78
N ARG A 69 -5.76 -14.75 -1.73
CA ARG A 69 -5.64 -13.31 -2.01
C ARG A 69 -7.01 -12.70 -2.34
N TYR A 70 -7.73 -13.34 -3.25
CA TYR A 70 -9.11 -13.05 -3.66
C TYR A 70 -9.77 -14.36 -4.14
N LEU A 71 -11.05 -14.32 -4.44
CA LEU A 71 -11.78 -15.49 -4.98
C LEU A 71 -11.91 -15.42 -6.49
N ASP A 72 -12.41 -14.30 -7.04
CA ASP A 72 -12.61 -14.11 -8.46
C ASP A 72 -11.64 -13.06 -9.05
N ALA A 73 -11.42 -11.93 -8.36
CA ALA A 73 -10.61 -10.82 -8.84
C ALA A 73 -9.98 -10.03 -7.69
N ASP A 74 -8.87 -9.34 -7.94
CA ASP A 74 -8.22 -8.51 -6.92
C ASP A 74 -9.15 -7.38 -6.45
N LEU A 75 -9.60 -7.45 -5.17
CA LEU A 75 -10.48 -6.45 -4.57
C LEU A 75 -9.87 -5.05 -4.65
N ASN A 76 -8.56 -4.94 -4.44
CA ASN A 76 -7.85 -3.66 -4.48
C ASN A 76 -7.67 -3.10 -5.91
N ARG A 77 -8.46 -3.58 -6.87
CA ARG A 77 -8.57 -3.07 -8.25
C ARG A 77 -10.02 -2.76 -8.65
N GLN A 78 -10.97 -2.88 -7.69
CA GLN A 78 -12.41 -2.78 -7.99
C GLN A 78 -13.04 -1.45 -7.56
N PHE A 79 -12.23 -0.47 -7.11
CA PHE A 79 -12.76 0.80 -6.59
C PHE A 79 -12.74 1.95 -7.59
N ALA A 80 -12.44 1.70 -8.88
CA ALA A 80 -12.61 2.74 -9.90
C ALA A 80 -14.08 3.21 -9.93
N GLN A 81 -14.31 4.52 -10.12
CA GLN A 81 -15.67 5.06 -10.16
C GLN A 81 -16.51 4.39 -11.25
N SER A 82 -15.91 4.11 -12.41
CA SER A 82 -16.55 3.38 -13.50
C SER A 82 -16.99 1.98 -13.08
N ASP A 83 -16.18 1.26 -12.30
CA ASP A 83 -16.45 -0.12 -11.91
C ASP A 83 -17.51 -0.18 -10.80
N LEU A 84 -17.46 0.77 -9.85
CA LEU A 84 -18.47 0.89 -8.81
C LEU A 84 -19.88 1.17 -9.38
N GLN A 85 -19.95 1.88 -10.51
CA GLN A 85 -21.21 2.20 -11.20
C GLN A 85 -21.62 1.17 -12.24
N ASN A 86 -20.74 0.24 -12.61
CA ASN A 86 -21.00 -0.73 -13.67
C ASN A 86 -21.80 -1.94 -13.16
N GLU A 87 -23.09 -1.98 -13.46
CA GLU A 87 -23.99 -3.07 -13.04
C GLU A 87 -23.64 -4.44 -13.65
N THR A 88 -22.88 -4.48 -14.76
CA THR A 88 -22.46 -5.74 -15.40
C THR A 88 -21.35 -6.46 -14.65
N ILE A 89 -20.66 -5.79 -13.72
CA ILE A 89 -19.68 -6.41 -12.84
C ILE A 89 -20.41 -7.21 -11.76
N THR A 90 -20.39 -8.54 -11.91
CA THR A 90 -21.14 -9.47 -11.06
C THR A 90 -20.26 -10.49 -10.32
N HIS A 91 -18.95 -10.50 -10.54
CA HIS A 91 -18.02 -11.32 -9.76
C HIS A 91 -17.94 -10.87 -8.30
N GLN A 92 -17.44 -11.73 -7.43
CA GLN A 92 -17.54 -11.55 -5.98
C GLN A 92 -16.92 -10.25 -5.48
N GLU A 93 -15.67 -9.97 -5.84
CA GLU A 93 -14.97 -8.76 -5.36
C GLU A 93 -15.55 -7.47 -5.95
N GLY A 94 -16.10 -7.51 -7.16
CA GLY A 94 -16.79 -6.36 -7.72
C GLY A 94 -18.08 -6.01 -6.96
N ARG A 95 -18.88 -7.03 -6.56
CA ARG A 95 -20.05 -6.82 -5.69
C ARG A 95 -19.63 -6.37 -4.29
N LEU A 96 -18.55 -6.95 -3.76
CA LEU A 96 -18.00 -6.57 -2.47
C LEU A 96 -17.53 -5.11 -2.46
N ALA A 97 -16.81 -4.66 -3.49
CA ALA A 97 -16.37 -3.28 -3.62
C ALA A 97 -17.54 -2.29 -3.60
N LYS A 98 -18.64 -2.60 -4.31
CA LYS A 98 -19.88 -1.80 -4.28
C LYS A 98 -20.52 -1.77 -2.88
N SER A 99 -20.53 -2.92 -2.18
CA SER A 99 -21.02 -3.01 -0.80
C SER A 99 -20.18 -2.18 0.16
N ILE A 100 -18.86 -2.27 0.05
CA ILE A 100 -17.92 -1.47 0.84
C ILE A 100 -18.12 0.02 0.54
N ALA A 101 -18.23 0.41 -0.73
CA ALA A 101 -18.47 1.79 -1.11
C ALA A 101 -19.79 2.35 -0.51
N ALA A 102 -20.86 1.56 -0.50
CA ALA A 102 -22.11 1.94 0.16
C ALA A 102 -21.94 2.12 1.68
N GLN A 103 -21.12 1.26 2.33
CA GLN A 103 -20.87 1.32 3.76
C GLN A 103 -20.02 2.53 4.15
N ILE A 104 -18.87 2.75 3.48
CA ILE A 104 -17.90 3.80 3.84
C ILE A 104 -18.16 5.14 3.14
N GLY A 105 -19.19 5.21 2.32
CA GLY A 105 -19.58 6.35 1.51
C GLY A 105 -19.01 6.30 0.10
N PRO A 106 -19.77 6.72 -0.93
CA PRO A 106 -19.27 6.83 -2.29
C PRO A 106 -18.18 7.90 -2.37
N LYS A 107 -17.39 7.89 -3.44
CA LYS A 107 -16.22 8.80 -3.61
C LYS A 107 -16.57 10.28 -3.57
N ASP A 108 -17.77 10.65 -4.02
CA ASP A 108 -18.27 12.03 -3.98
C ASP A 108 -18.81 12.44 -2.60
N GLN A 109 -19.14 11.46 -1.73
CA GLN A 109 -19.62 11.67 -0.37
C GLN A 109 -18.95 10.72 0.64
N PRO A 110 -17.62 10.72 0.77
CA PRO A 110 -16.89 9.80 1.64
C PRO A 110 -17.22 10.08 3.11
N LYS A 111 -17.43 9.02 3.89
CA LYS A 111 -17.71 9.09 5.34
C LYS A 111 -16.46 9.20 6.18
N HIS A 112 -15.28 8.87 5.61
CA HIS A 112 -13.99 8.93 6.28
C HIS A 112 -13.08 9.94 5.59
N ASP A 113 -12.28 10.65 6.39
CA ASP A 113 -11.32 11.60 5.87
C ASP A 113 -10.08 10.88 5.33
N PHE A 114 -9.62 9.86 6.06
CA PHE A 114 -8.42 9.09 5.72
C PHE A 114 -8.68 7.59 5.79
N ILE A 115 -8.03 6.84 4.91
CA ILE A 115 -8.03 5.38 4.92
C ILE A 115 -6.58 4.89 5.06
N ILE A 116 -6.35 3.96 5.98
CA ILE A 116 -5.08 3.25 6.13
C ILE A 116 -5.37 1.78 5.85
N ASP A 117 -4.82 1.25 4.75
CA ASP A 117 -5.01 -0.13 4.31
C ASP A 117 -3.76 -0.96 4.62
N LEU A 118 -3.95 -2.06 5.35
CA LEU A 118 -2.87 -2.86 5.89
C LEU A 118 -2.63 -4.07 5.01
N HIS A 119 -1.43 -4.12 4.44
CA HIS A 119 -0.96 -5.15 3.53
C HIS A 119 0.31 -5.83 4.03
N THR A 120 0.56 -7.02 3.53
CA THR A 120 1.84 -7.70 3.68
C THR A 120 2.34 -8.20 2.33
N THR A 121 3.66 -8.29 2.18
CA THR A 121 4.34 -8.74 0.97
C THR A 121 5.30 -9.87 1.29
N THR A 122 5.49 -10.79 0.34
CA THR A 122 6.53 -11.82 0.41
C THR A 122 7.92 -11.26 0.06
N ALA A 123 7.98 -10.09 -0.57
CA ALA A 123 9.21 -9.40 -0.91
C ALA A 123 9.84 -8.71 0.32
N ASN A 124 11.15 -8.53 0.30
CA ASN A 124 11.91 -7.93 1.43
C ASN A 124 11.79 -6.40 1.44
N MET A 125 10.55 -5.92 1.47
CA MET A 125 10.22 -4.49 1.41
C MET A 125 10.39 -3.75 2.75
N GLY A 126 10.62 -4.47 3.85
CA GLY A 126 10.61 -3.86 5.19
C GLY A 126 9.24 -3.25 5.49
N ILE A 127 9.23 -2.08 6.13
CA ILE A 127 8.02 -1.30 6.36
C ILE A 127 7.97 -0.22 5.28
N THR A 128 7.03 -0.35 4.37
CA THR A 128 6.86 0.58 3.25
C THR A 128 5.52 1.29 3.32
N LEU A 129 5.55 2.61 3.35
CA LEU A 129 4.37 3.45 3.20
C LEU A 129 4.17 3.77 1.72
N VAL A 130 3.11 3.24 1.14
CA VAL A 130 2.77 3.50 -0.27
C VAL A 130 1.77 4.65 -0.32
N LEU A 131 2.24 5.78 -0.86
CA LEU A 131 1.43 6.98 -1.03
C LEU A 131 0.77 6.96 -2.42
N ASN A 132 -0.54 7.14 -2.46
CA ASN A 132 -1.28 7.20 -3.72
C ASN A 132 -1.39 8.61 -4.30
N SER A 133 -0.85 9.60 -3.63
CA SER A 133 -0.89 10.98 -4.09
C SER A 133 0.21 11.78 -3.43
N ASP A 134 0.68 12.81 -4.12
CA ASP A 134 1.59 13.81 -3.59
C ASP A 134 0.88 14.82 -2.68
N CYS A 135 -0.20 14.40 -2.01
CA CYS A 135 -0.90 15.25 -1.07
C CYS A 135 0.03 15.61 0.10
N ALA A 136 0.07 16.88 0.44
CA ALA A 136 0.93 17.40 1.50
C ALA A 136 0.75 16.64 2.84
N TRP A 137 -0.48 16.22 3.17
CA TRP A 137 -0.71 15.46 4.39
C TRP A 137 -0.03 14.08 4.37
N ALA A 138 -0.08 13.35 3.23
CA ALA A 138 0.51 12.02 3.11
C ALA A 138 2.03 12.08 3.22
N LEU A 139 2.66 13.06 2.57
CA LEU A 139 4.09 13.31 2.68
C LEU A 139 4.48 13.68 4.11
N ARG A 140 3.72 14.55 4.79
CA ARG A 140 3.96 14.92 6.18
C ARG A 140 3.75 13.76 7.14
N ALA A 141 2.72 12.92 6.93
CA ALA A 141 2.50 11.71 7.71
C ALA A 141 3.67 10.72 7.54
N ALA A 142 4.11 10.50 6.31
CA ALA A 142 5.24 9.63 6.03
C ALA A 142 6.55 10.17 6.64
N ALA A 143 6.80 11.47 6.54
CA ALA A 143 7.94 12.14 7.18
C ALA A 143 7.91 11.98 8.70
N TYR A 144 6.74 12.11 9.31
CA TYR A 144 6.56 11.89 10.74
C TYR A 144 6.89 10.44 11.14
N VAL A 145 6.38 9.46 10.37
CA VAL A 145 6.68 8.04 10.66
C VAL A 145 8.17 7.76 10.51
N GLN A 146 8.81 8.22 9.42
CA GLN A 146 10.27 8.04 9.22
C GLN A 146 11.10 8.67 10.34
N GLN A 147 10.65 9.77 10.93
CA GLN A 147 11.32 10.44 12.03
C GLN A 147 11.24 9.65 13.35
N HIS A 148 10.18 8.85 13.54
CA HIS A 148 9.91 8.11 14.78
C HIS A 148 10.19 6.62 14.68
N MET A 149 10.35 6.09 13.46
CA MET A 149 10.57 4.68 13.21
C MET A 149 11.65 4.48 12.15
N ALA A 150 12.80 3.95 12.55
CA ALA A 150 13.91 3.71 11.64
C ALA A 150 13.55 2.63 10.61
N GLY A 151 14.13 2.73 9.41
CA GLY A 151 13.97 1.73 8.34
C GLY A 151 12.65 1.82 7.57
N VAL A 152 11.81 2.80 7.87
CA VAL A 152 10.58 3.03 7.10
C VAL A 152 10.92 3.60 5.74
N VAL A 153 10.44 2.93 4.70
CA VAL A 153 10.56 3.34 3.31
C VAL A 153 9.28 4.04 2.86
N VAL A 154 9.42 5.03 1.99
CA VAL A 154 8.29 5.70 1.36
C VAL A 154 8.33 5.41 -0.14
N MET A 155 7.21 4.96 -0.67
CA MET A 155 7.02 4.78 -2.09
C MET A 155 5.85 5.64 -2.57
N SER A 156 6.10 6.47 -3.58
CA SER A 156 5.08 7.28 -4.24
C SER A 156 4.73 6.69 -5.60
N LYS A 157 3.47 6.73 -5.96
CA LYS A 157 2.99 6.33 -7.28
C LYS A 157 2.65 7.58 -8.08
N THR A 158 3.20 7.68 -9.28
CA THR A 158 3.10 8.86 -10.14
C THR A 158 2.01 8.78 -11.21
N THR A 159 1.23 7.69 -11.29
CA THR A 159 0.25 7.52 -12.38
C THR A 159 -1.20 7.61 -11.89
N ASP A 160 -1.90 8.65 -12.32
CA ASP A 160 -3.30 8.97 -11.98
C ASP A 160 -4.33 7.82 -12.18
N ARG A 161 -4.10 6.95 -13.17
CA ARG A 161 -5.07 5.90 -13.53
C ARG A 161 -5.12 4.73 -12.54
N MET A 162 -4.01 4.34 -11.93
CA MET A 162 -4.00 3.23 -10.98
C MET A 162 -4.50 3.66 -9.60
N GLU A 163 -4.34 4.93 -9.26
CA GLU A 163 -4.71 5.48 -7.96
C GLU A 163 -6.20 5.39 -7.67
N ASP A 164 -7.05 5.47 -8.70
CA ASP A 164 -8.50 5.45 -8.54
C ASP A 164 -9.08 4.06 -8.26
N THR A 165 -8.33 2.98 -8.55
CA THR A 165 -8.80 1.60 -8.40
C THR A 165 -8.63 1.02 -7.01
N PHE A 166 -7.80 1.65 -6.16
CA PHE A 166 -7.49 1.15 -4.83
C PHE A 166 -8.54 1.54 -3.79
N LEU A 167 -8.73 0.71 -2.75
CA LEU A 167 -9.64 0.97 -1.65
C LEU A 167 -9.33 2.31 -0.96
N ILE A 168 -8.06 2.64 -0.79
CA ILE A 168 -7.64 3.90 -0.16
C ILE A 168 -8.08 5.16 -0.95
N SER A 169 -8.49 5.01 -2.21
CA SER A 169 -9.04 6.12 -3.00
C SER A 169 -10.45 6.55 -2.55
N MET A 170 -11.11 5.75 -1.69
CA MET A 170 -12.45 6.02 -1.17
C MET A 170 -12.46 7.05 -0.03
N GLY A 171 -11.33 7.38 0.57
CA GLY A 171 -11.22 8.43 1.60
C GLY A 171 -11.30 9.84 1.00
N ARG A 172 -11.85 10.81 1.75
CA ARG A 172 -11.94 12.22 1.32
C ARG A 172 -10.58 12.79 0.93
N GLN A 173 -9.56 12.45 1.70
CA GLN A 173 -8.17 12.82 1.46
C GLN A 173 -7.36 11.64 0.90
N ARG A 174 -8.06 10.60 0.39
CA ARG A 174 -7.47 9.32 0.02
C ARG A 174 -6.87 8.59 1.22
N GLY A 175 -5.76 7.84 1.04
CA GLY A 175 -5.18 7.04 2.11
C GLY A 175 -3.71 6.70 1.87
N ILE A 176 -3.21 5.89 2.79
CA ILE A 176 -1.87 5.29 2.73
C ILE A 176 -2.03 3.78 2.83
N SER A 177 -1.39 3.02 1.94
CA SER A 177 -1.20 1.58 2.15
C SER A 177 0.07 1.36 2.95
N VAL A 178 -0.02 0.52 3.99
CA VAL A 178 1.11 0.08 4.79
C VAL A 178 1.46 -1.34 4.34
N GLU A 179 2.58 -1.48 3.63
CA GLU A 179 3.10 -2.76 3.13
C GLU A 179 4.26 -3.22 4.01
N VAL A 180 4.16 -4.39 4.62
CA VAL A 180 5.22 -4.89 5.51
C VAL A 180 5.62 -6.31 5.11
N GLY A 181 6.92 -6.55 5.02
CA GLY A 181 7.51 -7.85 4.67
C GLY A 181 9.01 -7.94 4.94
N PRO A 182 9.61 -9.13 4.73
CA PRO A 182 8.99 -10.28 4.07
C PRO A 182 8.16 -11.15 5.02
N VAL A 183 7.00 -11.59 4.56
CA VAL A 183 6.21 -12.62 5.23
C VAL A 183 5.48 -13.48 4.19
N PRO A 184 5.54 -14.82 4.28
CA PRO A 184 4.79 -15.67 3.37
C PRO A 184 3.27 -15.45 3.48
N GLN A 185 2.57 -15.58 2.37
CA GLN A 185 1.11 -15.50 2.35
C GLN A 185 0.49 -16.59 3.23
N GLY A 186 -0.55 -16.23 3.98
CA GLY A 186 -1.20 -17.15 4.92
C GLY A 186 -0.41 -17.45 6.19
N VAL A 187 0.67 -16.69 6.47
CA VAL A 187 1.50 -16.84 7.67
C VAL A 187 1.44 -15.60 8.54
N LEU A 188 1.41 -15.81 9.84
CA LEU A 188 1.56 -14.75 10.84
C LEU A 188 3.02 -14.67 11.31
N ASN A 189 3.57 -13.46 11.32
CA ASN A 189 4.89 -13.18 11.85
C ASN A 189 4.78 -12.12 12.95
N GLY A 190 5.23 -12.44 14.16
CA GLY A 190 5.10 -11.55 15.32
C GLY A 190 5.85 -10.23 15.17
N GLN A 191 7.03 -10.22 14.50
CA GLN A 191 7.78 -8.99 14.26
C GLN A 191 7.03 -8.10 13.25
N VAL A 192 6.58 -8.66 12.12
CA VAL A 192 5.79 -7.95 11.12
C VAL A 192 4.50 -7.39 11.73
N PHE A 193 3.85 -8.16 12.61
CA PHE A 193 2.66 -7.71 13.32
C PHE A 193 2.95 -6.48 14.21
N GLU A 194 4.01 -6.53 15.03
CA GLU A 194 4.36 -5.40 15.91
C GLU A 194 4.86 -4.19 15.11
N ASP A 195 5.65 -4.39 14.08
CA ASP A 195 6.13 -3.30 13.21
C ASP A 195 4.96 -2.59 12.53
N THR A 196 3.98 -3.34 12.01
CA THR A 196 2.77 -2.76 11.42
C THR A 196 1.96 -1.99 12.45
N ARG A 197 1.79 -2.56 13.68
CA ARG A 197 1.07 -1.90 14.77
C ARG A 197 1.73 -0.56 15.16
N ILE A 198 3.06 -0.53 15.26
CA ILE A 198 3.82 0.68 15.60
C ILE A 198 3.69 1.72 14.48
N ALA A 199 3.84 1.32 13.22
CA ALA A 199 3.71 2.23 12.07
C ALA A 199 2.31 2.87 12.02
N VAL A 200 1.24 2.08 12.22
CA VAL A 200 -0.13 2.59 12.31
C VAL A 200 -0.29 3.53 13.51
N GLY A 201 0.30 3.20 14.65
CA GLY A 201 0.31 4.07 15.83
C GLY A 201 0.86 5.46 15.50
N HIS A 202 2.01 5.54 14.83
CA HIS A 202 2.61 6.82 14.41
C HIS A 202 1.76 7.56 13.38
N LEU A 203 1.12 6.86 12.43
CA LEU A 203 0.17 7.49 11.50
C LEU A 203 -1.00 8.13 12.25
N LEU A 204 -1.60 7.42 13.22
CA LEU A 204 -2.69 7.96 14.04
C LEU A 204 -2.22 9.14 14.92
N ASP A 205 -1.02 9.05 15.49
CA ASP A 205 -0.43 10.15 16.29
C ASP A 205 -0.22 11.40 15.44
N TYR A 206 0.25 11.25 14.20
CA TYR A 206 0.34 12.37 13.26
C TYR A 206 -1.04 12.95 12.96
N LEU A 207 -2.00 12.11 12.56
CA LEU A 207 -3.35 12.56 12.19
C LEU A 207 -4.08 13.26 13.34
N SER A 208 -3.88 12.81 14.58
CA SER A 208 -4.51 13.41 15.76
C SER A 208 -4.00 14.83 16.06
N THR A 209 -2.83 15.17 15.54
CA THR A 209 -2.12 16.42 15.81
C THR A 209 -1.79 17.21 14.56
N MET A 210 -2.42 16.88 13.41
CA MET A 210 -2.20 17.55 12.11
C MET A 210 -2.33 19.07 12.17
N ALA A 211 -3.25 19.57 13.01
CA ALA A 211 -3.46 21.02 13.19
C ALA A 211 -2.33 21.71 13.98
N GLN A 212 -1.45 20.94 14.63
CA GLN A 212 -0.32 21.46 15.39
C GLN A 212 0.89 21.68 14.47
N ASN A 213 1.59 22.78 14.69
CA ASN A 213 2.81 23.11 13.93
C ASN A 213 3.95 22.20 14.44
N ARG A 214 4.14 21.01 13.83
CA ARG A 214 5.22 20.10 14.18
C ARG A 214 6.44 20.36 13.31
N SER A 215 7.62 20.28 13.93
CA SER A 215 8.88 20.27 13.19
C SER A 215 9.02 18.94 12.46
N LEU A 216 8.90 18.96 11.15
CA LEU A 216 9.16 17.85 10.25
C LEU A 216 10.37 18.21 9.37
N PRO A 217 11.08 17.22 8.80
CA PRO A 217 12.14 17.49 7.86
C PRO A 217 11.59 18.18 6.60
N ASP A 218 12.37 19.06 5.98
CA ASP A 218 11.97 19.76 4.76
C ASP A 218 11.82 18.81 3.57
N THR A 219 12.52 17.68 3.61
CA THR A 219 12.52 16.66 2.56
C THR A 219 12.56 15.27 3.15
N ILE A 220 12.05 14.30 2.39
CA ILE A 220 12.19 12.86 2.66
C ILE A 220 12.73 12.13 1.45
N ASN A 221 13.50 11.05 1.71
CA ASN A 221 13.88 10.10 0.69
C ASN A 221 12.69 9.17 0.41
N ALA A 222 12.42 8.95 -0.87
CA ALA A 222 11.33 8.11 -1.33
C ALA A 222 11.73 7.39 -2.62
N TYR A 223 10.85 6.51 -3.08
CA TYR A 223 10.98 5.82 -4.36
C TYR A 223 9.74 6.05 -5.20
N GLU A 224 9.94 6.27 -6.48
CA GLU A 224 8.86 6.33 -7.47
C GLU A 224 8.85 5.07 -8.33
N PHE A 225 7.66 4.56 -8.63
CA PHE A 225 7.51 3.45 -9.56
C PHE A 225 7.91 3.90 -10.97
N GLU A 226 8.80 3.14 -11.61
CA GLU A 226 9.27 3.43 -12.98
C GLU A 226 8.72 2.44 -13.99
N ALA A 227 8.92 1.13 -13.76
CA ALA A 227 8.52 0.08 -14.69
C ALA A 227 8.33 -1.27 -14.02
N LYS A 228 7.61 -2.16 -14.70
CA LYS A 228 7.53 -3.59 -14.36
C LYS A 228 8.58 -4.37 -15.13
N VAL A 229 9.20 -5.33 -14.47
CA VAL A 229 10.04 -6.36 -15.11
C VAL A 229 9.30 -7.68 -15.01
N THR A 230 9.12 -8.35 -16.16
CA THR A 230 8.41 -9.64 -16.22
C THR A 230 9.39 -10.80 -16.17
N TYR A 231 8.92 -11.92 -15.63
CA TYR A 231 9.65 -13.17 -15.74
C TYR A 231 9.86 -13.57 -17.21
N PRO A 232 10.95 -14.30 -17.54
CA PRO A 232 11.04 -14.97 -18.82
C PRO A 232 9.93 -16.03 -18.93
N VAL A 233 9.24 -16.03 -20.06
CA VAL A 233 8.15 -16.97 -20.36
C VAL A 233 8.42 -17.68 -21.67
N ASP A 234 7.87 -18.88 -21.84
CA ASP A 234 7.88 -19.59 -23.10
C ASP A 234 6.75 -19.13 -24.04
N ASP A 235 6.64 -19.76 -25.21
CA ASP A 235 5.62 -19.44 -26.22
C ASP A 235 4.18 -19.68 -25.74
N THR A 236 3.99 -20.42 -24.64
CA THR A 236 2.67 -20.64 -24.00
C THR A 236 2.35 -19.64 -22.91
N GLY A 237 3.31 -18.78 -22.55
CA GLY A 237 3.22 -17.82 -21.45
C GLY A 237 3.59 -18.42 -20.09
N ALA A 238 4.09 -19.66 -20.04
CA ALA A 238 4.55 -20.26 -18.80
C ALA A 238 5.91 -19.71 -18.36
N ILE A 239 6.07 -19.41 -17.08
CA ILE A 239 7.33 -18.90 -16.51
C ILE A 239 8.41 -19.99 -16.61
N ILE A 240 9.53 -19.67 -17.26
CA ILE A 240 10.66 -20.57 -17.49
C ILE A 240 11.93 -20.20 -16.72
N GLY A 241 11.87 -19.20 -15.86
CA GLY A 241 12.98 -18.73 -15.03
C GLY A 241 12.52 -18.26 -13.67
N MET A 242 13.48 -18.02 -12.80
CA MET A 242 13.27 -17.52 -11.44
C MET A 242 14.17 -16.31 -11.18
N ILE A 243 13.89 -15.56 -10.14
CA ILE A 243 14.79 -14.49 -9.68
C ILE A 243 16.17 -15.09 -9.39
N HIS A 244 17.20 -14.47 -9.93
CA HIS A 244 18.58 -14.90 -9.69
C HIS A 244 18.94 -14.77 -8.19
N PRO A 245 19.69 -15.71 -7.59
CA PRO A 245 20.05 -15.65 -6.16
C PRO A 245 20.74 -14.35 -5.73
N ALA A 246 21.48 -13.69 -6.63
CA ALA A 246 22.12 -12.41 -6.35
C ALA A 246 21.13 -11.23 -6.22
N LEU A 247 19.93 -11.36 -6.76
CA LEU A 247 18.88 -10.33 -6.69
C LEU A 247 17.84 -10.65 -5.61
N GLN A 248 17.64 -11.91 -5.25
CA GLN A 248 16.63 -12.33 -4.28
C GLN A 248 16.79 -11.59 -2.93
N ASN A 249 15.70 -11.06 -2.39
CA ASN A 249 15.63 -10.29 -1.14
C ASN A 249 16.44 -8.97 -1.14
N ARG A 250 16.77 -8.43 -2.32
CA ARG A 250 17.54 -7.19 -2.45
C ARG A 250 16.66 -5.99 -2.83
N ASP A 251 15.49 -5.93 -2.25
CA ASP A 251 14.61 -4.78 -2.41
C ASP A 251 15.33 -3.49 -1.99
N TYR A 252 15.11 -2.42 -2.74
CA TYR A 252 15.75 -1.11 -2.58
C TYR A 252 17.26 -1.07 -2.80
N HIS A 253 17.89 -2.15 -3.27
CA HIS A 253 19.29 -2.13 -3.66
C HIS A 253 19.44 -1.73 -5.14
N PRO A 254 20.49 -0.98 -5.49
CA PRO A 254 20.78 -0.62 -6.88
C PRO A 254 20.87 -1.85 -7.79
N ILE A 255 20.34 -1.72 -8.99
CA ILE A 255 20.49 -2.69 -10.08
C ILE A 255 21.29 -2.01 -11.19
N SER A 256 22.37 -2.63 -11.63
CA SER A 256 23.28 -2.14 -12.65
C SER A 256 23.19 -2.97 -13.93
N VAL A 257 23.50 -2.36 -15.06
CA VAL A 257 23.61 -3.10 -16.33
C VAL A 257 24.65 -4.21 -16.19
N GLY A 258 24.27 -5.43 -16.55
CA GLY A 258 25.08 -6.63 -16.41
C GLY A 258 24.83 -7.44 -15.15
N ASP A 259 24.10 -6.88 -14.14
CA ASP A 259 23.74 -7.65 -12.95
C ASP A 259 22.83 -8.84 -13.32
N PRO A 260 23.05 -10.03 -12.75
CA PRO A 260 22.20 -11.19 -13.03
C PRO A 260 20.81 -11.01 -12.37
N VAL A 261 19.77 -11.07 -13.18
CA VAL A 261 18.38 -10.86 -12.69
C VAL A 261 17.52 -12.12 -12.74
N PHE A 262 17.76 -13.00 -13.73
CA PHE A 262 17.06 -14.27 -13.80
C PHE A 262 18.01 -15.45 -14.00
N LEU A 263 17.61 -16.59 -13.42
CA LEU A 263 18.16 -17.90 -13.70
C LEU A 263 17.10 -18.73 -14.43
N VAL A 264 17.36 -19.07 -15.68
CA VAL A 264 16.45 -19.88 -16.51
C VAL A 264 16.59 -21.36 -16.12
N GLN A 265 15.55 -22.15 -16.32
CA GLN A 265 15.56 -23.60 -16.01
C GLN A 265 16.65 -24.39 -16.72
N THR A 266 17.14 -23.90 -17.87
CA THR A 266 18.29 -24.47 -18.61
C THR A 266 19.65 -24.19 -17.96
N GLY A 267 19.70 -23.35 -16.93
CA GLY A 267 20.94 -22.87 -16.31
C GLY A 267 21.48 -21.55 -16.91
N GLU A 268 20.84 -21.02 -17.94
CA GLU A 268 21.19 -19.73 -18.51
C GLU A 268 20.89 -18.60 -17.52
N VAL A 269 21.76 -17.56 -17.49
CA VAL A 269 21.59 -16.36 -16.69
C VAL A 269 21.22 -15.19 -17.59
N ILE A 270 20.11 -14.54 -17.28
CA ILE A 270 19.69 -13.30 -17.93
C ILE A 270 20.15 -12.13 -17.07
N SER A 271 20.90 -11.23 -17.67
CA SER A 271 21.41 -10.02 -17.02
C SER A 271 20.51 -8.81 -17.30
N TYR A 272 20.51 -7.87 -16.35
CA TYR A 272 19.82 -6.58 -16.51
C TYR A 272 20.47 -5.73 -17.64
N ASN A 273 19.65 -5.18 -18.51
CA ASN A 273 20.08 -4.32 -19.62
C ASN A 273 19.29 -3.00 -19.70
N GLY A 274 18.57 -2.65 -18.64
CA GLY A 274 17.73 -1.46 -18.59
C GLY A 274 18.47 -0.19 -18.14
N ALA A 275 17.72 0.81 -17.71
CA ALA A 275 18.24 2.10 -17.27
C ALA A 275 19.06 1.98 -15.97
N SER A 276 20.12 2.79 -15.85
CA SER A 276 20.93 2.89 -14.64
C SER A 276 20.27 3.76 -13.58
N GLY A 277 20.70 3.61 -12.31
CA GLY A 277 20.24 4.44 -11.20
C GLY A 277 18.88 4.04 -10.63
N LEU A 278 18.38 2.86 -11.00
CA LEU A 278 17.17 2.28 -10.46
C LEU A 278 17.48 1.23 -9.40
N VAL A 279 16.47 0.92 -8.58
CA VAL A 279 16.50 -0.14 -7.58
C VAL A 279 15.36 -1.12 -7.81
N GLY A 280 15.48 -2.34 -7.30
CA GLY A 280 14.38 -3.31 -7.29
C GLY A 280 13.39 -3.05 -6.16
N GLY A 281 12.13 -3.39 -6.37
CA GLY A 281 11.11 -3.46 -5.33
C GLY A 281 10.07 -4.50 -5.66
N PHE A 282 9.42 -5.06 -4.65
CA PHE A 282 8.52 -6.22 -4.77
C PHE A 282 9.18 -7.39 -5.52
N ILE A 283 10.47 -7.63 -5.20
CA ILE A 283 11.24 -8.68 -5.86
C ILE A 283 10.69 -10.05 -5.46
N ASN A 284 10.26 -10.82 -6.47
CA ASN A 284 9.69 -12.15 -6.27
C ASN A 284 8.41 -12.14 -5.40
N GLU A 285 7.56 -11.12 -5.56
CA GLU A 285 6.29 -11.06 -4.84
C GLU A 285 5.32 -12.14 -5.34
N ALA A 286 4.92 -13.03 -4.43
CA ALA A 286 4.06 -14.18 -4.75
C ALA A 286 2.71 -13.78 -5.35
N ALA A 287 2.20 -12.60 -4.99
CA ALA A 287 0.93 -12.07 -5.48
C ALA A 287 0.95 -11.69 -6.98
N TYR A 288 2.12 -11.65 -7.62
CA TYR A 288 2.27 -11.15 -8.98
C TYR A 288 2.62 -12.23 -10.02
N TYR A 289 2.66 -13.48 -9.59
CA TYR A 289 3.00 -14.61 -10.48
C TYR A 289 1.98 -14.83 -11.59
N ASP A 290 0.71 -14.59 -11.35
CA ASP A 290 -0.37 -14.67 -12.34
C ASP A 290 -0.22 -13.67 -13.48
N GLN A 291 0.53 -12.58 -13.25
CA GLN A 291 0.86 -11.55 -14.24
C GLN A 291 2.29 -11.69 -14.80
N ALA A 292 2.99 -12.77 -14.45
CA ALA A 292 4.41 -12.97 -14.72
C ALA A 292 5.28 -11.75 -14.32
N HIS A 293 4.84 -10.95 -13.33
CA HIS A 293 5.57 -9.78 -12.86
C HIS A 293 6.62 -10.22 -11.82
N ALA A 294 7.89 -10.07 -12.18
CA ALA A 294 9.03 -10.55 -11.38
C ALA A 294 9.46 -9.55 -10.30
N PHE A 295 9.54 -8.27 -10.66
CA PHE A 295 9.85 -7.16 -9.75
C PHE A 295 9.52 -5.81 -10.40
N SER A 296 9.42 -4.78 -9.57
CA SER A 296 9.28 -3.39 -10.01
C SER A 296 10.64 -2.71 -10.05
N LEU A 297 10.87 -1.88 -11.06
CA LEU A 297 11.96 -0.90 -11.05
C LEU A 297 11.44 0.37 -10.38
N LEU A 298 12.22 0.87 -9.44
CA LEU A 298 11.91 2.06 -8.67
C LEU A 298 13.02 3.08 -8.84
N ARG A 299 12.65 4.35 -8.92
CA ARG A 299 13.57 5.49 -8.99
C ARG A 299 13.71 6.12 -7.61
N PRO A 300 14.93 6.22 -7.04
CA PRO A 300 15.17 7.03 -5.85
C PRO A 300 14.86 8.51 -6.11
N VAL A 301 14.10 9.14 -5.23
CA VAL A 301 13.72 10.56 -5.32
C VAL A 301 13.79 11.23 -3.96
N VAL A 302 13.88 12.56 -3.97
CA VAL A 302 13.76 13.39 -2.78
C VAL A 302 12.49 14.23 -2.91
N LEU A 303 11.53 14.00 -2.02
CA LEU A 303 10.25 14.69 -2.00
C LEU A 303 10.26 15.83 -0.98
N LYS A 304 9.70 16.98 -1.33
CA LYS A 304 9.54 18.12 -0.42
C LYS A 304 8.34 17.89 0.49
N VAL A 305 8.55 18.04 1.79
CA VAL A 305 7.51 18.00 2.82
C VAL A 305 6.97 19.42 2.98
N LEU A 306 5.85 19.75 2.33
CA LEU A 306 5.25 21.09 2.27
C LEU A 306 4.41 21.40 3.52
#